data_caaa4fe5f7a434ccd44e6342502b8d56
#
_entry.id   caaa4fe5f7a434ccd44e6342502b8d56
#
_cell.length_a   1.000
_cell.length_b   1.000
_cell.length_c   1.000
_cell.angle_alpha   90.00
_cell.angle_beta   90.00
_cell.angle_gamma   90.00
#
_symmetry.space_group_name_H-M   'P 1'
#
loop_
_entity.id
_entity.type
_entity.pdbx_description
1 polymer ?
#
loop_
_entity_poly.entity_id
_entity_poly.type
_entity_poly.pdbx_seq_one_letter_code
_entity_poly.pdbx_strand_id
1 'polypeptide(L)'
;SDKSKDFEPMMISTGTGRTTCSVFLPGDTTFVYGSTHLADVACPEVPERGPNGAYVWPIYEGYDIFKANLEGEIIDTLTSEPGYDAEATLSPDGKHIVFTSMRTGDLELFIMDTDGNNVRQITSELGYDGGAFFSPDGTQLVFRSSRPKTPEEIEKYTSLLAQGLVEPTNMELYVVNVDGTNLRQITNLGNANWAPYFHPDGDKLVFSSNHASERGFPFNIYMINLDGTGLKQITFDDTFDSFPMFSYDGTKIVFASNRFNGGDRSTNVFIADWVE
;
A
#
# COMPACT_ATOMS: atom_id res chain seq x y z
N SER A 1 9.67 25.24 12.60
CA SER A 1 8.62 25.76 13.49
C SER A 1 7.50 24.74 13.54
N ASP A 2 7.16 24.31 14.73
CA ASP A 2 6.04 23.40 14.97
C ASP A 2 4.73 24.13 14.61
N LYS A 3 4.19 23.85 13.43
CA LYS A 3 2.90 24.36 12.96
C LYS A 3 1.72 23.50 13.43
N SER A 4 1.99 22.42 14.20
CA SER A 4 0.95 21.49 14.64
C SER A 4 -0.03 22.10 15.65
N LYS A 5 0.35 23.19 16.30
CA LYS A 5 -0.47 23.82 17.36
C LYS A 5 -1.63 24.67 16.86
N ASP A 6 -1.64 25.03 15.58
CA ASP A 6 -2.67 25.90 14.98
C ASP A 6 -3.52 25.20 13.92
N PHE A 7 -3.33 23.87 13.74
CA PHE A 7 -4.09 23.06 12.77
C PHE A 7 -5.06 22.14 13.50
N GLU A 8 -6.34 22.39 13.37
CA GLU A 8 -7.40 21.46 13.78
C GLU A 8 -7.77 20.59 12.57
N PRO A 9 -7.43 19.28 12.58
CA PRO A 9 -7.78 18.40 11.49
C PRO A 9 -9.30 18.21 11.42
N MET A 10 -9.86 18.31 10.23
CA MET A 10 -11.24 17.97 9.97
C MET A 10 -11.34 16.52 9.49
N MET A 11 -12.27 15.76 10.06
CA MET A 11 -12.56 14.41 9.56
C MET A 11 -13.36 14.51 8.26
N ILE A 12 -12.83 13.92 7.18
CA ILE A 12 -13.46 13.91 5.86
C ILE A 12 -13.95 12.52 5.43
N SER A 13 -13.91 11.53 6.32
CA SER A 13 -14.56 10.23 6.16
C SER A 13 -15.91 10.20 6.86
N THR A 14 -16.69 9.12 6.66
CA THR A 14 -18.01 8.95 7.31
C THR A 14 -17.94 8.86 8.84
N GLY A 15 -16.75 8.59 9.41
CA GLY A 15 -16.59 8.31 10.84
C GLY A 15 -17.14 6.97 11.29
N THR A 16 -17.58 6.13 10.37
CA THR A 16 -18.09 4.76 10.60
C THR A 16 -17.31 3.73 9.82
N GLY A 17 -17.38 2.46 10.24
CA GLY A 17 -16.60 1.39 9.67
C GLY A 17 -15.09 1.60 9.88
N ARG A 18 -14.29 1.08 8.97
CA ARG A 18 -12.84 1.22 8.92
C ARG A 18 -12.45 1.85 7.59
N THR A 19 -11.58 2.85 7.61
CA THR A 19 -11.08 3.52 6.41
C THR A 19 -9.60 3.20 6.20
N THR A 20 -9.15 3.17 4.95
CA THR A 20 -7.74 2.98 4.57
C THR A 20 -7.44 3.68 3.26
N CYS A 21 -6.16 3.97 3.05
CA CYS A 21 -5.56 4.43 1.79
C CYS A 21 -6.41 5.48 1.05
N SER A 22 -5.96 6.70 1.03
CA SER A 22 -6.65 7.76 0.30
C SER A 22 -5.70 8.44 -0.69
N VAL A 23 -6.22 8.88 -1.82
CA VAL A 23 -5.49 9.66 -2.83
C VAL A 23 -6.40 10.74 -3.42
N PHE A 24 -5.86 11.94 -3.57
CA PHE A 24 -6.56 13.03 -4.25
C PHE A 24 -6.71 12.75 -5.75
N LEU A 25 -7.86 13.11 -6.28
CA LEU A 25 -8.09 13.15 -7.72
C LEU A 25 -7.64 14.50 -8.30
N PRO A 26 -7.42 14.62 -9.63
CA PRO A 26 -7.01 15.86 -10.25
C PRO A 26 -7.90 17.05 -9.87
N GLY A 27 -7.27 18.17 -9.52
CA GLY A 27 -7.95 19.38 -9.06
C GLY A 27 -8.10 19.50 -7.56
N ASP A 28 -7.65 18.50 -6.77
CA ASP A 28 -7.56 18.50 -5.30
C ASP A 28 -8.87 18.86 -4.57
N THR A 29 -10.02 18.65 -5.22
CA THR A 29 -11.36 18.92 -4.68
C THR A 29 -12.12 17.66 -4.30
N THR A 30 -11.64 16.51 -4.78
CA THR A 30 -12.19 15.19 -4.50
C THR A 30 -11.06 14.18 -4.25
N PHE A 31 -11.37 13.13 -3.52
CA PHE A 31 -10.43 12.05 -3.25
C PHE A 31 -11.13 10.69 -3.30
N VAL A 32 -10.36 9.62 -3.44
CA VAL A 32 -10.84 8.24 -3.29
C VAL A 32 -10.23 7.63 -2.02
N TYR A 33 -10.96 6.73 -1.39
CA TYR A 33 -10.51 5.98 -0.22
C TYR A 33 -11.23 4.64 -0.09
N GLY A 34 -10.60 3.68 0.58
CA GLY A 34 -11.23 2.39 0.92
C GLY A 34 -11.98 2.48 2.24
N SER A 35 -13.17 1.87 2.35
CA SER A 35 -13.93 1.83 3.61
C SER A 35 -14.88 0.65 3.69
N THR A 36 -15.14 0.18 4.93
CA THR A 36 -16.13 -0.87 5.22
C THR A 36 -17.49 -0.33 5.69
N HIS A 37 -17.71 0.98 5.67
CA HIS A 37 -18.86 1.63 6.30
C HIS A 37 -20.22 1.21 5.73
N LEU A 38 -20.29 0.73 4.48
CA LEU A 38 -21.53 0.18 3.91
C LEU A 38 -21.81 -1.24 4.39
N ALA A 39 -20.76 -2.03 4.65
CA ALA A 39 -20.90 -3.39 5.16
C ALA A 39 -21.27 -3.38 6.65
N ASP A 40 -20.60 -2.55 7.46
CA ASP A 40 -20.93 -2.36 8.87
C ASP A 40 -20.52 -0.93 9.32
N VAL A 41 -21.38 -0.33 10.14
CA VAL A 41 -21.09 0.97 10.78
C VAL A 41 -20.06 0.83 11.91
N ALA A 42 -19.92 -0.35 12.51
CA ALA A 42 -18.90 -0.63 13.51
C ALA A 42 -17.52 -0.80 12.85
N CYS A 43 -16.47 -0.33 13.52
CA CYS A 43 -15.12 -0.63 13.09
C CYS A 43 -14.84 -2.12 13.33
N PRO A 44 -14.45 -2.91 12.32
CA PRO A 44 -14.18 -4.32 12.49
C PRO A 44 -13.01 -4.55 13.47
N GLU A 45 -13.11 -5.63 14.24
CA GLU A 45 -12.07 -6.00 15.21
C GLU A 45 -10.74 -6.31 14.51
N VAL A 46 -9.65 -5.87 15.11
CA VAL A 46 -8.30 -6.19 14.63
C VAL A 46 -7.83 -7.46 15.34
N PRO A 47 -7.47 -8.53 14.64
CA PRO A 47 -6.92 -9.72 15.25
C PRO A 47 -5.59 -9.38 15.94
N GLU A 48 -5.43 -9.80 17.20
CA GLU A 48 -4.17 -9.57 17.93
C GLU A 48 -3.01 -10.35 17.30
N ARG A 49 -3.25 -11.60 16.94
CA ARG A 49 -2.30 -12.51 16.31
C ARG A 49 -3.04 -13.59 15.52
N GLY A 50 -2.42 -14.08 14.46
CA GLY A 50 -2.88 -15.25 13.72
C GLY A 50 -2.55 -16.57 14.43
N PRO A 51 -2.84 -17.70 13.78
CA PRO A 51 -2.48 -19.01 14.27
C PRO A 51 -1.00 -19.08 14.69
N ASN A 52 -0.72 -19.77 15.81
CA ASN A 52 0.63 -19.91 16.39
C ASN A 52 1.34 -18.59 16.74
N GLY A 53 0.60 -17.49 16.93
CA GLY A 53 1.15 -16.18 17.27
C GLY A 53 1.76 -15.42 16.11
N ALA A 54 1.49 -15.83 14.87
CA ALA A 54 1.98 -15.17 13.68
C ALA A 54 1.48 -13.71 13.57
N TYR A 55 2.31 -12.82 13.00
CA TYR A 55 1.87 -11.48 12.65
C TYR A 55 1.06 -11.54 11.36
N VAL A 56 -0.18 -11.08 11.42
CA VAL A 56 -1.13 -11.16 10.30
C VAL A 56 -1.80 -9.81 10.04
N TRP A 57 -2.19 -9.58 8.80
CA TRP A 57 -3.09 -8.51 8.41
C TRP A 57 -4.46 -9.10 8.09
N PRO A 58 -5.54 -8.51 8.62
CA PRO A 58 -6.89 -8.90 8.25
C PRO A 58 -7.26 -8.35 6.88
N ILE A 59 -7.92 -9.19 6.10
CA ILE A 59 -8.58 -8.86 4.84
C ILE A 59 -10.08 -8.81 5.15
N TYR A 60 -10.58 -7.62 5.42
CA TYR A 60 -11.98 -7.44 5.78
C TYR A 60 -12.87 -7.49 4.55
N GLU A 61 -13.81 -8.42 4.53
CA GLU A 61 -14.90 -8.38 3.55
C GLU A 61 -15.70 -7.08 3.69
N GLY A 62 -16.14 -6.54 2.56
CA GLY A 62 -16.91 -5.30 2.53
C GLY A 62 -16.08 -4.02 2.52
N TYR A 63 -14.76 -4.11 2.29
CA TYR A 63 -14.03 -2.95 1.82
C TYR A 63 -14.41 -2.64 0.38
N ASP A 64 -14.93 -1.43 0.18
CA ASP A 64 -15.18 -0.84 -1.14
C ASP A 64 -14.44 0.49 -1.29
N ILE A 65 -14.28 0.92 -2.53
CA ILE A 65 -13.61 2.18 -2.89
C ILE A 65 -14.67 3.25 -3.16
N PHE A 66 -14.56 4.36 -2.44
CA PHE A 66 -15.48 5.50 -2.51
C PHE A 66 -14.76 6.74 -3.02
N LYS A 67 -15.53 7.57 -3.73
CA LYS A 67 -15.14 8.93 -4.10
C LYS A 67 -15.91 9.93 -3.23
N ALA A 68 -15.20 10.88 -2.62
CA ALA A 68 -15.79 11.90 -1.77
C ALA A 68 -15.23 13.30 -2.07
N ASN A 69 -15.95 14.33 -1.63
CA ASN A 69 -15.48 15.71 -1.62
C ASN A 69 -14.78 16.07 -0.30
N LEU A 70 -14.22 17.27 -0.21
CA LEU A 70 -13.51 17.73 1.00
C LEU A 70 -14.42 18.00 2.19
N GLU A 71 -15.72 18.05 2.01
CA GLU A 71 -16.74 18.13 3.06
C GLU A 71 -17.07 16.76 3.64
N GLY A 72 -16.53 15.68 3.05
CA GLY A 72 -16.76 14.29 3.47
C GLY A 72 -18.04 13.67 2.89
N GLU A 73 -18.68 14.32 1.93
CA GLU A 73 -19.84 13.76 1.24
C GLU A 73 -19.39 12.75 0.19
N ILE A 74 -19.95 11.54 0.23
CA ILE A 74 -19.70 10.51 -0.79
C ILE A 74 -20.40 10.94 -2.08
N ILE A 75 -19.59 11.08 -3.14
CA ILE A 75 -20.06 11.43 -4.48
C ILE A 75 -20.40 10.18 -5.27
N ASP A 76 -19.59 9.12 -5.10
CA ASP A 76 -19.73 7.89 -5.86
C ASP A 76 -19.17 6.67 -5.08
N THR A 77 -19.69 5.49 -5.42
CA THR A 77 -19.18 4.19 -4.96
C THR A 77 -18.57 3.51 -6.16
N LEU A 78 -17.23 3.42 -6.19
CA LEU A 78 -16.49 2.96 -7.37
C LEU A 78 -16.43 1.44 -7.46
N THR A 79 -16.51 0.73 -6.32
CA THR A 79 -16.61 -0.74 -6.27
C THR A 79 -17.76 -1.15 -5.36
N SER A 80 -18.35 -2.31 -5.63
CA SER A 80 -19.43 -2.91 -4.84
C SER A 80 -19.46 -4.43 -4.97
N GLU A 81 -18.38 -5.02 -5.45
CA GLU A 81 -18.28 -6.48 -5.55
C GLU A 81 -18.05 -7.09 -4.17
N PRO A 82 -18.62 -8.28 -3.88
CA PRO A 82 -18.34 -8.96 -2.63
C PRO A 82 -16.85 -9.23 -2.44
N GLY A 83 -16.36 -8.99 -1.24
CA GLY A 83 -14.98 -9.25 -0.87
C GLY A 83 -14.22 -7.98 -0.44
N TYR A 84 -12.98 -7.89 -0.82
CA TYR A 84 -12.05 -6.83 -0.45
C TYR A 84 -11.64 -6.05 -1.69
N ASP A 85 -11.97 -4.76 -1.75
CA ASP A 85 -11.48 -3.80 -2.72
C ASP A 85 -10.87 -2.62 -1.99
N ALA A 86 -9.54 -2.47 -2.01
CA ALA A 86 -8.83 -1.43 -1.27
C ALA A 86 -7.45 -1.10 -1.86
N GLU A 87 -6.66 -0.31 -1.14
CA GLU A 87 -5.30 0.11 -1.51
C GLU A 87 -5.24 0.89 -2.84
N ALA A 88 -6.25 1.70 -3.11
CA ALA A 88 -6.39 2.47 -4.32
C ALA A 88 -5.30 3.54 -4.47
N THR A 89 -4.65 3.59 -5.64
CA THR A 89 -3.73 4.66 -6.03
C THR A 89 -4.00 5.13 -7.45
N LEU A 90 -3.62 6.38 -7.75
CA LEU A 90 -3.97 7.06 -9.01
C LEU A 90 -2.81 7.02 -10.01
N SER A 91 -3.13 6.87 -11.30
CA SER A 91 -2.17 7.03 -12.38
C SER A 91 -1.70 8.50 -12.52
N PRO A 92 -0.48 8.75 -13.02
CA PRO A 92 0.06 10.11 -13.16
C PRO A 92 -0.78 11.03 -14.05
N ASP A 93 -1.49 10.47 -15.03
CA ASP A 93 -2.39 11.23 -15.92
C ASP A 93 -3.78 11.47 -15.30
N GLY A 94 -4.03 10.93 -14.10
CA GLY A 94 -5.27 11.10 -13.36
C GLY A 94 -6.48 10.37 -13.93
N LYS A 95 -6.30 9.37 -14.80
CA LYS A 95 -7.43 8.69 -15.48
C LYS A 95 -7.74 7.31 -14.95
N HIS A 96 -6.78 6.65 -14.30
CA HIS A 96 -6.92 5.28 -13.86
C HIS A 96 -6.60 5.15 -12.38
N ILE A 97 -7.25 4.18 -11.74
CA ILE A 97 -7.00 3.77 -10.36
C ILE A 97 -6.52 2.32 -10.41
N VAL A 98 -5.38 2.02 -9.78
CA VAL A 98 -4.99 0.65 -9.46
C VAL A 98 -5.40 0.34 -8.03
N PHE A 99 -5.88 -0.88 -7.78
CA PHE A 99 -6.35 -1.32 -6.48
C PHE A 99 -6.14 -2.82 -6.29
N THR A 100 -6.15 -3.27 -5.04
CA THR A 100 -6.10 -4.69 -4.66
C THR A 100 -7.52 -5.21 -4.48
N SER A 101 -7.83 -6.37 -5.07
CA SER A 101 -9.17 -6.98 -5.03
C SER A 101 -9.12 -8.48 -4.82
N MET A 102 -10.10 -9.01 -4.07
CA MET A 102 -10.33 -10.44 -3.89
C MET A 102 -11.40 -11.04 -4.82
N ARG A 103 -11.90 -10.32 -5.81
CA ARG A 103 -12.99 -10.76 -6.71
C ARG A 103 -12.72 -12.05 -7.49
N THR A 104 -11.45 -12.47 -7.60
CA THR A 104 -11.05 -13.73 -8.25
C THR A 104 -10.71 -14.84 -7.28
N GLY A 105 -10.84 -14.59 -5.96
CA GLY A 105 -10.56 -15.56 -4.91
C GLY A 105 -9.15 -15.50 -4.36
N ASP A 106 -8.29 -14.61 -4.89
CA ASP A 106 -6.96 -14.28 -4.39
C ASP A 106 -6.80 -12.74 -4.38
N LEU A 107 -5.77 -12.24 -3.71
CA LEU A 107 -5.46 -10.83 -3.63
C LEU A 107 -4.64 -10.40 -4.85
N GLU A 108 -5.31 -9.84 -5.83
CA GLU A 108 -4.76 -9.48 -7.12
C GLU A 108 -4.89 -7.98 -7.41
N LEU A 109 -4.05 -7.47 -8.30
CA LEU A 109 -4.13 -6.10 -8.78
C LEU A 109 -5.15 -5.96 -9.91
N PHE A 110 -5.95 -4.93 -9.80
CA PHE A 110 -6.91 -4.50 -10.83
C PHE A 110 -6.70 -3.01 -11.16
N ILE A 111 -7.06 -2.63 -12.36
CA ILE A 111 -7.14 -1.22 -12.80
C ILE A 111 -8.56 -0.93 -13.25
N MET A 112 -9.05 0.26 -12.91
CA MET A 112 -10.31 0.83 -13.39
C MET A 112 -10.13 2.29 -13.79
N ASP A 113 -11.09 2.85 -14.51
CA ASP A 113 -11.19 4.28 -14.73
C ASP A 113 -11.59 5.00 -13.43
N THR A 114 -11.36 6.32 -13.34
CA THR A 114 -11.65 7.11 -12.12
C THR A 114 -13.16 7.31 -11.84
N ASP A 115 -14.02 6.79 -12.73
CA ASP A 115 -15.47 6.67 -12.54
C ASP A 115 -15.93 5.26 -12.17
N GLY A 116 -15.01 4.32 -11.88
CA GLY A 116 -15.30 2.94 -11.50
C GLY A 116 -15.56 1.99 -12.68
N ASN A 117 -15.54 2.48 -13.92
CA ASN A 117 -15.78 1.67 -15.11
C ASN A 117 -14.50 0.95 -15.61
N ASN A 118 -14.66 0.06 -16.58
CA ASN A 118 -13.58 -0.63 -17.32
C ASN A 118 -12.59 -1.39 -16.40
N VAL A 119 -13.12 -2.04 -15.37
CA VAL A 119 -12.32 -2.84 -14.43
C VAL A 119 -11.66 -3.99 -15.16
N ARG A 120 -10.34 -4.14 -15.00
CA ARG A 120 -9.55 -5.23 -15.59
C ARG A 120 -8.49 -5.74 -14.62
N GLN A 121 -8.26 -7.03 -14.63
CA GLN A 121 -7.23 -7.70 -13.85
C GLN A 121 -5.84 -7.49 -14.45
N ILE A 122 -4.84 -7.32 -13.59
CA ILE A 122 -3.43 -7.11 -13.96
C ILE A 122 -2.57 -8.29 -13.56
N THR A 123 -2.75 -8.83 -12.35
CA THR A 123 -1.99 -9.97 -11.84
C THR A 123 -2.91 -11.17 -11.64
N SER A 124 -2.35 -12.39 -11.64
CA SER A 124 -3.11 -13.65 -11.49
C SER A 124 -2.27 -14.80 -10.94
N GLU A 125 -1.12 -14.51 -10.34
CA GLU A 125 -0.26 -15.53 -9.74
C GLU A 125 -0.59 -15.69 -8.25
N LEU A 126 -0.63 -16.95 -7.78
CA LEU A 126 -0.97 -17.25 -6.39
C LEU A 126 -0.09 -16.46 -5.41
N GLY A 127 -0.75 -15.75 -4.50
CA GLY A 127 -0.12 -14.96 -3.44
C GLY A 127 -0.71 -13.56 -3.34
N TYR A 128 -0.35 -12.85 -2.31
CA TYR A 128 -0.84 -11.49 -2.08
C TYR A 128 -0.11 -10.49 -2.98
N ASP A 129 -0.82 -9.84 -3.88
CA ASP A 129 -0.39 -8.68 -4.66
C ASP A 129 -1.11 -7.42 -4.17
N GLY A 130 -0.36 -6.43 -3.68
CA GLY A 130 -1.00 -5.23 -3.16
C GLY A 130 -0.09 -4.03 -2.94
N GLY A 131 -0.73 -2.90 -2.59
CA GLY A 131 -0.05 -1.63 -2.35
C GLY A 131 0.67 -1.10 -3.58
N ALA A 132 0.01 -1.16 -4.74
CA ALA A 132 0.61 -0.81 -6.02
C ALA A 132 0.65 0.71 -6.25
N PHE A 133 1.72 1.16 -6.91
CA PHE A 133 1.86 2.52 -7.44
C PHE A 133 2.27 2.50 -8.90
N PHE A 134 1.78 3.46 -9.67
CA PHE A 134 2.19 3.67 -11.05
C PHE A 134 3.61 4.24 -11.15
N SER A 135 4.32 3.87 -12.21
CA SER A 135 5.54 4.57 -12.63
C SER A 135 5.23 6.01 -13.04
N PRO A 136 6.23 6.93 -13.01
CA PRO A 136 6.02 8.34 -13.39
C PRO A 136 5.47 8.52 -14.81
N ASP A 137 5.78 7.62 -15.72
CA ASP A 137 5.28 7.61 -17.11
C ASP A 137 3.93 6.88 -17.26
N GLY A 138 3.40 6.26 -16.17
CA GLY A 138 2.14 5.54 -16.17
C GLY A 138 2.14 4.20 -16.88
N THR A 139 3.31 3.66 -17.29
CA THR A 139 3.39 2.43 -18.09
C THR A 139 3.57 1.16 -17.26
N GLN A 140 4.01 1.29 -16.01
CA GLN A 140 4.29 0.18 -15.11
C GLN A 140 3.64 0.40 -13.75
N LEU A 141 3.50 -0.70 -13.00
CA LEU A 141 3.13 -0.73 -11.58
C LEU A 141 4.27 -1.34 -10.79
N VAL A 142 4.59 -0.78 -9.62
CA VAL A 142 5.36 -1.43 -8.57
C VAL A 142 4.43 -1.84 -7.45
N PHE A 143 4.65 -3.00 -6.83
CA PHE A 143 3.84 -3.52 -5.74
C PHE A 143 4.62 -4.48 -4.85
N ARG A 144 4.11 -4.74 -3.65
CA ARG A 144 4.61 -5.83 -2.79
C ARG A 144 3.85 -7.10 -3.08
N SER A 145 4.55 -8.22 -3.01
CA SER A 145 3.96 -9.51 -3.29
C SER A 145 4.55 -10.62 -2.43
N SER A 146 3.69 -11.56 -2.01
CA SER A 146 4.12 -12.87 -1.58
C SER A 146 3.97 -13.87 -2.73
N ARG A 147 4.86 -14.87 -2.77
CA ARG A 147 4.81 -15.94 -3.77
C ARG A 147 5.10 -17.28 -3.09
N PRO A 148 4.09 -17.92 -2.49
CA PRO A 148 4.24 -19.24 -1.88
C PRO A 148 4.58 -20.27 -2.97
N LYS A 149 5.65 -21.05 -2.75
CA LYS A 149 6.21 -21.97 -3.77
C LYS A 149 6.12 -23.42 -3.34
N THR A 150 6.34 -23.72 -2.06
CA THR A 150 6.26 -25.09 -1.57
C THR A 150 4.81 -25.47 -1.21
N PRO A 151 4.47 -26.77 -1.21
CA PRO A 151 3.13 -27.20 -0.79
C PRO A 151 2.73 -26.68 0.59
N GLU A 152 3.66 -26.60 1.53
CA GLU A 152 3.45 -26.10 2.89
C GLU A 152 3.16 -24.59 2.91
N GLU A 153 3.91 -23.82 2.10
CA GLU A 153 3.67 -22.37 1.96
C GLU A 153 2.32 -22.09 1.31
N ILE A 154 1.96 -22.85 0.28
CA ILE A 154 0.68 -22.75 -0.42
C ILE A 154 -0.47 -23.06 0.52
N GLU A 155 -0.39 -24.19 1.25
CA GLU A 155 -1.40 -24.58 2.24
C GLU A 155 -1.55 -23.52 3.33
N LYS A 156 -0.44 -22.99 3.85
CA LYS A 156 -0.45 -21.94 4.86
C LYS A 156 -1.12 -20.68 4.34
N TYR A 157 -0.73 -20.20 3.15
CA TYR A 157 -1.30 -19.00 2.54
C TYR A 157 -2.80 -19.12 2.31
N THR A 158 -3.23 -20.20 1.64
CA THR A 158 -4.64 -20.43 1.32
C THR A 158 -5.50 -20.66 2.58
N SER A 159 -4.95 -21.33 3.59
CA SER A 159 -5.65 -21.52 4.89
C SER A 159 -5.81 -20.21 5.66
N LEU A 160 -4.84 -19.30 5.63
CA LEU A 160 -4.96 -17.97 6.23
C LEU A 160 -5.94 -17.11 5.44
N LEU A 161 -5.84 -17.11 4.12
CA LEU A 161 -6.73 -16.33 3.25
C LEU A 161 -8.19 -16.73 3.43
N ALA A 162 -8.47 -18.04 3.57
CA ALA A 162 -9.80 -18.55 3.87
C ALA A 162 -10.35 -18.10 5.25
N GLN A 163 -9.50 -17.59 6.12
CA GLN A 163 -9.87 -16.98 7.41
C GLN A 163 -9.89 -15.44 7.33
N GLY A 164 -9.76 -14.87 6.15
CA GLY A 164 -9.63 -13.41 5.97
C GLY A 164 -8.31 -12.83 6.50
N LEU A 165 -7.23 -13.61 6.46
CA LEU A 165 -5.92 -13.22 6.99
C LEU A 165 -4.81 -13.43 5.96
N VAL A 166 -3.76 -12.61 6.04
CA VAL A 166 -2.49 -12.80 5.31
C VAL A 166 -1.30 -12.53 6.22
N GLU A 167 -0.18 -13.20 5.97
CA GLU A 167 1.09 -12.88 6.63
C GLU A 167 1.90 -11.91 5.76
N PRO A 168 2.23 -10.71 6.25
CA PRO A 168 3.01 -9.73 5.48
C PRO A 168 4.53 -9.87 5.69
N THR A 169 5.01 -10.97 6.26
CA THR A 169 6.38 -11.12 6.76
C THR A 169 7.38 -11.69 5.76
N ASN A 170 6.92 -12.14 4.60
CA ASN A 170 7.77 -12.65 3.52
C ASN A 170 7.25 -12.10 2.19
N MET A 171 7.58 -10.85 1.93
CA MET A 171 7.15 -10.14 0.73
C MET A 171 8.33 -9.52 0.01
N GLU A 172 8.30 -9.61 -1.31
CA GLU A 172 9.27 -9.00 -2.21
C GLU A 172 8.58 -7.97 -3.11
N LEU A 173 9.38 -7.12 -3.74
CA LEU A 173 8.87 -6.12 -4.67
C LEU A 173 8.89 -6.63 -6.09
N TYR A 174 7.80 -6.35 -6.78
CA TYR A 174 7.59 -6.73 -8.18
C TYR A 174 7.23 -5.51 -9.00
N VAL A 175 7.53 -5.58 -10.30
CA VAL A 175 7.08 -4.60 -11.30
C VAL A 175 6.39 -5.36 -12.43
N VAL A 176 5.29 -4.80 -12.92
CA VAL A 176 4.51 -5.32 -14.04
C VAL A 176 4.09 -4.17 -14.96
N ASN A 177 3.96 -4.40 -16.25
CA ASN A 177 3.36 -3.41 -17.15
C ASN A 177 1.87 -3.26 -16.84
N VAL A 178 1.31 -2.07 -17.08
CA VAL A 178 -0.12 -1.80 -16.83
C VAL A 178 -1.07 -2.68 -17.64
N ASP A 179 -0.59 -3.37 -18.68
CA ASP A 179 -1.34 -4.36 -19.44
C ASP A 179 -1.23 -5.79 -18.90
N GLY A 180 -0.56 -5.99 -17.76
CA GLY A 180 -0.31 -7.30 -17.13
C GLY A 180 0.90 -8.06 -17.68
N THR A 181 1.60 -7.54 -18.68
CA THR A 181 2.78 -8.19 -19.25
C THR A 181 4.06 -7.85 -18.47
N ASN A 182 5.13 -8.63 -18.73
CA ASN A 182 6.48 -8.36 -18.20
C ASN A 182 6.55 -8.28 -16.66
N LEU A 183 5.82 -9.17 -15.97
CA LEU A 183 5.94 -9.31 -14.52
C LEU A 183 7.38 -9.75 -14.16
N ARG A 184 8.03 -9.02 -13.25
CA ARG A 184 9.39 -9.31 -12.80
C ARG A 184 9.60 -8.97 -11.33
N GLN A 185 10.32 -9.82 -10.65
CA GLN A 185 10.76 -9.60 -9.27
C GLN A 185 11.94 -8.63 -9.25
N ILE A 186 11.90 -7.63 -8.37
CA ILE A 186 12.97 -6.63 -8.22
C ILE A 186 13.85 -6.94 -7.02
N THR A 187 13.25 -7.32 -5.89
CA THR A 187 13.98 -7.66 -4.66
C THR A 187 13.97 -9.16 -4.40
N ASN A 188 15.02 -9.65 -3.79
CA ASN A 188 15.14 -11.01 -3.25
C ASN A 188 15.92 -10.91 -1.93
N LEU A 189 15.40 -10.15 -0.99
CA LEU A 189 16.06 -9.77 0.25
C LEU A 189 15.60 -10.63 1.43
N GLY A 190 14.46 -11.30 1.28
CA GLY A 190 13.77 -11.98 2.37
C GLY A 190 13.12 -10.99 3.35
N ASN A 191 12.46 -11.53 4.36
CA ASN A 191 11.69 -10.75 5.33
C ASN A 191 10.60 -9.89 4.66
N ALA A 192 10.31 -8.72 5.20
CA ALA A 192 9.26 -7.85 4.71
C ALA A 192 9.82 -6.66 3.94
N ASN A 193 9.43 -6.53 2.68
CA ASN A 193 9.74 -5.40 1.82
C ASN A 193 8.41 -4.76 1.40
N TRP A 194 8.10 -3.57 1.93
CA TRP A 194 6.79 -2.95 1.86
C TRP A 194 6.83 -1.55 1.25
N ALA A 195 5.64 -1.05 0.91
CA ALA A 195 5.39 0.32 0.51
C ALA A 195 6.38 0.84 -0.55
N PRO A 196 6.54 0.12 -1.68
CA PRO A 196 7.40 0.60 -2.74
C PRO A 196 6.81 1.84 -3.40
N TYR A 197 7.69 2.74 -3.83
CA TYR A 197 7.34 3.91 -4.62
C TYR A 197 8.41 4.20 -5.66
N PHE A 198 8.03 4.62 -6.86
CA PHE A 198 9.01 4.99 -7.89
C PHE A 198 9.72 6.30 -7.55
N HIS A 199 11.02 6.35 -7.79
CA HIS A 199 11.72 7.62 -7.90
C HIS A 199 11.18 8.39 -9.12
N PRO A 200 11.08 9.73 -9.09
CA PRO A 200 10.55 10.51 -10.20
C PRO A 200 11.25 10.31 -11.55
N ASP A 201 12.52 9.90 -11.54
CA ASP A 201 13.26 9.56 -12.76
C ASP A 201 12.77 8.24 -13.42
N GLY A 202 12.02 7.42 -12.68
CA GLY A 202 11.44 6.18 -13.17
C GLY A 202 12.38 4.98 -13.23
N ASP A 203 13.66 5.13 -12.85
CA ASP A 203 14.69 4.08 -12.93
C ASP A 203 15.02 3.41 -11.58
N LYS A 204 14.47 3.92 -10.47
CA LYS A 204 14.71 3.43 -9.10
C LYS A 204 13.41 3.33 -8.32
N LEU A 205 13.45 2.54 -7.27
CA LEU A 205 12.40 2.42 -6.26
C LEU A 205 12.94 2.85 -4.90
N VAL A 206 12.09 3.49 -4.09
CA VAL A 206 12.25 3.59 -2.64
C VAL A 206 11.23 2.66 -1.97
N PHE A 207 11.58 2.07 -0.85
CA PHE A 207 10.72 1.14 -0.14
C PHE A 207 11.12 1.00 1.32
N SER A 208 10.26 0.44 2.12
CA SER A 208 10.51 0.11 3.51
C SER A 208 10.86 -1.35 3.66
N SER A 209 11.92 -1.67 4.42
CA SER A 209 12.35 -3.05 4.63
C SER A 209 12.95 -3.29 6.01
N ASN A 210 12.73 -4.51 6.50
CA ASN A 210 13.40 -5.04 7.69
C ASN A 210 14.38 -6.18 7.35
N HIS A 211 14.80 -6.32 6.08
CA HIS A 211 15.65 -7.43 5.63
C HIS A 211 16.97 -7.54 6.41
N ALA A 212 17.52 -6.43 6.88
CA ALA A 212 18.73 -6.39 7.68
C ALA A 212 18.51 -6.69 9.17
N SER A 213 17.26 -6.91 9.60
CA SER A 213 16.89 -7.16 11.00
C SER A 213 16.66 -8.64 11.30
N GLU A 214 17.32 -9.15 12.33
CA GLU A 214 17.12 -10.53 12.80
C GLU A 214 15.79 -10.74 13.57
N ARG A 215 15.15 -9.64 14.02
CA ARG A 215 13.98 -9.69 14.92
C ARG A 215 12.71 -9.08 14.33
N GLY A 216 12.69 -8.78 13.04
CA GLY A 216 11.55 -8.13 12.38
C GLY A 216 11.48 -6.60 12.55
N PHE A 217 12.35 -6.00 13.36
CA PHE A 217 12.59 -4.57 13.54
C PHE A 217 14.08 -4.29 13.69
N PRO A 218 14.58 -3.11 13.27
CA PRO A 218 13.85 -1.97 12.70
C PRO A 218 13.43 -2.17 11.25
N PHE A 219 12.48 -1.33 10.80
CA PHE A 219 12.24 -1.06 9.40
C PHE A 219 12.95 0.25 9.01
N ASN A 220 13.66 0.22 7.90
CA ASN A 220 14.30 1.40 7.33
C ASN A 220 13.92 1.58 5.87
N ILE A 221 14.11 2.79 5.35
CA ILE A 221 13.89 3.10 3.95
C ILE A 221 15.16 2.73 3.17
N TYR A 222 14.95 2.05 2.06
CA TYR A 222 15.97 1.65 1.09
C TYR A 222 15.62 2.15 -0.29
N MET A 223 16.63 2.23 -1.15
CA MET A 223 16.49 2.51 -2.57
C MET A 223 17.19 1.40 -3.37
N ILE A 224 16.60 1.04 -4.52
CA ILE A 224 17.13 0.01 -5.42
C ILE A 224 16.85 0.39 -6.87
N ASN A 225 17.73 0.03 -7.81
CA ASN A 225 17.49 0.17 -9.23
C ASN A 225 16.42 -0.83 -9.72
N LEU A 226 15.69 -0.52 -10.80
CA LEU A 226 14.69 -1.42 -11.37
C LEU A 226 15.24 -2.74 -11.92
N ASP A 227 16.57 -2.84 -12.11
CA ASP A 227 17.23 -4.10 -12.46
C ASP A 227 17.63 -4.95 -11.24
N GLY A 228 17.25 -4.52 -10.02
CA GLY A 228 17.58 -5.20 -8.77
C GLY A 228 18.98 -4.93 -8.23
N THR A 229 19.76 -4.07 -8.86
CA THR A 229 21.10 -3.68 -8.41
C THR A 229 21.08 -2.40 -7.58
N GLY A 230 22.22 -2.03 -6.99
CA GLY A 230 22.40 -0.71 -6.35
C GLY A 230 21.60 -0.51 -5.06
N LEU A 231 21.29 -1.59 -4.33
CA LEU A 231 20.60 -1.46 -3.04
C LEU A 231 21.36 -0.53 -2.11
N LYS A 232 20.69 0.51 -1.61
CA LYS A 232 21.24 1.53 -0.72
C LYS A 232 20.26 1.81 0.42
N GLN A 233 20.76 1.78 1.65
CA GLN A 233 19.99 2.21 2.82
C GLN A 233 19.92 3.74 2.88
N ILE A 234 18.74 4.30 3.14
CA ILE A 234 18.45 5.74 3.17
C ILE A 234 18.27 6.24 4.61
N THR A 235 17.55 5.47 5.44
CA THR A 235 17.36 5.82 6.85
C THR A 235 18.02 4.78 7.75
N PHE A 236 18.38 5.20 8.98
CA PHE A 236 19.21 4.41 9.92
C PHE A 236 18.65 4.51 11.34
N ASP A 237 17.33 4.57 11.48
CA ASP A 237 16.66 4.63 12.78
C ASP A 237 16.44 3.21 13.33
N ASP A 238 16.45 3.08 14.65
CA ASP A 238 16.22 1.81 15.34
C ASP A 238 14.73 1.50 15.55
N THR A 239 13.84 2.26 14.90
CA THR A 239 12.39 2.15 15.05
C THR A 239 11.73 1.72 13.73
N PHE A 240 10.69 2.41 13.31
CA PHE A 240 9.91 2.10 12.13
C PHE A 240 9.88 3.30 11.20
N ASP A 241 10.54 3.19 10.04
CA ASP A 241 10.47 4.12 8.94
C ASP A 241 9.78 3.44 7.76
N SER A 242 8.67 3.99 7.27
CA SER A 242 7.88 3.36 6.22
C SER A 242 7.09 4.36 5.37
N PHE A 243 6.46 3.85 4.31
CA PHE A 243 5.63 4.60 3.37
C PHE A 243 6.35 5.79 2.72
N PRO A 244 7.56 5.58 2.16
CA PRO A 244 8.26 6.66 1.47
C PRO A 244 7.54 7.04 0.18
N MET A 245 7.39 8.34 -0.06
CA MET A 245 6.88 8.88 -1.31
C MET A 245 7.67 10.14 -1.70
N PHE A 246 7.91 10.32 -2.98
CA PHE A 246 8.53 11.54 -3.50
C PHE A 246 7.49 12.62 -3.82
N SER A 247 7.90 13.89 -3.71
CA SER A 247 7.19 14.98 -4.40
C SER A 247 7.32 14.82 -5.91
N TYR A 248 6.36 15.36 -6.68
CA TYR A 248 6.37 15.26 -8.13
C TYR A 248 7.63 15.82 -8.80
N ASP A 249 8.24 16.83 -8.19
CA ASP A 249 9.49 17.45 -8.67
C ASP A 249 10.76 16.72 -8.19
N GLY A 250 10.62 15.65 -7.41
CA GLY A 250 11.72 14.84 -6.89
C GLY A 250 12.58 15.54 -5.81
N THR A 251 12.22 16.75 -5.37
CA THR A 251 13.04 17.51 -4.43
C THR A 251 12.82 17.16 -2.97
N LYS A 252 11.76 16.43 -2.66
CA LYS A 252 11.39 16.04 -1.30
C LYS A 252 10.97 14.60 -1.22
N ILE A 253 11.21 14.00 -0.05
CA ILE A 253 10.66 12.72 0.35
C ILE A 253 9.79 12.91 1.60
N VAL A 254 8.61 12.29 1.60
CA VAL A 254 7.76 12.14 2.78
C VAL A 254 7.79 10.69 3.23
N PHE A 255 7.76 10.45 4.52
CA PHE A 255 7.68 9.10 5.09
C PHE A 255 7.06 9.12 6.49
N ALA A 256 6.57 7.98 6.92
CA ALA A 256 6.07 7.77 8.28
C ALA A 256 7.19 7.24 9.17
N SER A 257 7.26 7.71 10.42
CA SER A 257 8.27 7.26 11.37
C SER A 257 7.78 7.33 12.81
N ASN A 258 8.31 6.40 13.62
CA ASN A 258 8.12 6.39 15.08
C ASN A 258 9.23 7.13 15.83
N ARG A 259 10.15 7.78 15.13
CA ARG A 259 11.23 8.56 15.74
C ARG A 259 10.68 9.73 16.54
N PHE A 260 11.38 10.12 17.59
CA PHE A 260 11.05 11.27 18.46
C PHE A 260 9.68 11.21 19.16
N ASN A 261 9.06 10.03 19.26
CA ASN A 261 7.74 9.86 19.89
C ASN A 261 7.80 9.67 21.43
N GLY A 262 8.98 9.81 22.03
CA GLY A 262 9.15 9.66 23.49
C GLY A 262 9.01 8.22 24.02
N GLY A 263 9.00 7.23 23.10
CA GLY A 263 8.91 5.81 23.44
C GLY A 263 7.48 5.26 23.41
N ASP A 264 6.48 6.06 23.02
CA ASP A 264 5.16 5.53 22.68
C ASP A 264 5.18 4.88 21.28
N ARG A 265 4.04 4.34 20.83
CA ARG A 265 3.92 3.69 19.51
C ARG A 265 3.33 4.59 18.43
N SER A 266 3.26 5.90 18.68
CA SER A 266 2.73 6.83 17.69
C SER A 266 3.64 6.90 16.47
N THR A 267 3.03 7.03 15.32
CA THR A 267 3.70 7.21 14.03
C THR A 267 3.38 8.60 13.52
N ASN A 268 4.40 9.38 13.16
CA ASN A 268 4.26 10.71 12.63
C ASN A 268 4.74 10.79 11.18
N VAL A 269 4.30 11.81 10.46
CA VAL A 269 4.73 12.07 9.09
C VAL A 269 5.91 13.03 9.10
N PHE A 270 6.96 12.68 8.39
CA PHE A 270 8.17 13.48 8.20
C PHE A 270 8.34 13.86 6.75
N ILE A 271 8.86 15.06 6.52
CA ILE A 271 9.23 15.55 5.19
C ILE A 271 10.70 15.96 5.27
N ALA A 272 11.51 15.50 4.32
CA ALA A 272 12.91 15.86 4.17
C ALA A 272 13.19 16.35 2.75
N ASP A 273 14.18 17.24 2.62
CA ASP A 273 14.73 17.59 1.32
C ASP A 273 15.50 16.37 0.78
N TRP A 274 15.29 16.04 -0.49
CA TRP A 274 16.04 14.99 -1.17
C TRP A 274 17.30 15.58 -1.79
N VAL A 275 18.44 14.96 -1.48
CA VAL A 275 19.76 15.34 -2.02
C VAL A 275 20.39 14.05 -2.55
N GLU A 276 20.75 14.00 -3.82
CA GLU A 276 21.44 12.87 -4.47
C GLU A 276 22.85 12.62 -3.93
#